data_ee8cff225432129ccdddfba917227dc9
#
_entry.id   ee8cff225432129ccdddfba917227dc9
#
_cell.length_a   1.000
_cell.length_b   1.000
_cell.length_c   1.000
_cell.angle_alpha   90.00
_cell.angle_beta   90.00
_cell.angle_gamma   90.00
#
_symmetry.space_group_name_H-M   'P 1'
#
loop_
_entity.id
_entity.type
_entity.pdbx_description
1 polymer ?
#
loop_
_entity_poly.entity_id
_entity_poly.type
_entity_poly.pdbx_seq_one_letter_code
_entity_poly.pdbx_strand_id
1 'polypeptide(L)'
;MADRTNIKEIIPALPDENIDMLAATSMLQQQAADIRSQRINWQAYLQSHMISKEDYDFIVAFDTSDTNVREAKLKENPGQAAKTFLNLLGHVSKDQTIQYILTMIDDMLQENRSRVEIFREHSTRKRESVWGPFLNLLNRQDGFIMNMTARIIAKLACWSHDLMEKTDLQFYLTWLKDQLKISFEALQEGNMHAEIVQDANSTEAGEANELHELLNPNNDYIQSVARCLQMMLRIDEYRFAFVSVDGISTLLSVLSGRVNFQVQYQLIFCLWVLTFNPLLAEKMNKFNVIVILADILSDSVKEKVTRIILAVFRNLIEKVGDLQVAKEHCIAMVQCKVLKQLSILSQRKFDDEDITDDIEFLNDKLQASVQDLSSFDEYATEVKSGRLEWSPVHKSGKFWRENSSRLNEKNYELLRILVHLLEVSKDPLVLSVACFDVGEYVRHYPRGKHIIEQLGGKQLVMQLLSHEDPNVRYEALLAVQKLMVHNWEYLGKQLEKEQTGSSGAPGAKAGTQKI
;
A
#
# COMPACT_ATOMS: atom_id res chain seq x y z
N MET A 1 -7.24 1.60 -34.55
CA MET A 1 -7.03 2.83 -33.80
C MET A 1 -7.94 2.72 -32.59
N ALA A 2 -7.41 2.27 -31.47
CA ALA A 2 -8.17 2.18 -30.24
C ALA A 2 -8.36 3.60 -29.70
N ASP A 3 -9.61 3.91 -29.40
CA ASP A 3 -10.04 5.18 -28.84
C ASP A 3 -9.30 5.39 -27.50
N ARG A 4 -8.35 6.33 -27.48
CA ARG A 4 -7.62 6.72 -26.28
C ARG A 4 -8.61 7.46 -25.39
N THR A 5 -9.32 6.74 -24.53
CA THR A 5 -10.11 7.36 -23.47
C THR A 5 -9.15 8.13 -22.58
N ASN A 6 -9.21 9.43 -22.71
CA ASN A 6 -8.32 10.36 -22.03
C ASN A 6 -8.67 10.34 -20.53
N ILE A 7 -7.87 9.61 -19.74
CA ILE A 7 -8.07 9.44 -18.27
C ILE A 7 -8.11 10.80 -17.55
N LYS A 8 -7.64 11.88 -18.19
CA LYS A 8 -7.80 13.26 -17.69
C LYS A 8 -9.27 13.65 -17.46
N GLU A 9 -10.24 12.96 -18.10
CA GLU A 9 -11.67 13.22 -17.92
C GLU A 9 -12.31 12.32 -16.86
N ILE A 10 -11.67 11.23 -16.45
CA ILE A 10 -12.21 10.22 -15.53
C ILE A 10 -11.66 10.39 -14.10
N ILE A 11 -10.45 10.87 -13.95
CA ILE A 11 -9.91 11.25 -12.64
C ILE A 11 -10.40 12.68 -12.40
N PRO A 12 -11.31 12.92 -11.41
CA PRO A 12 -11.65 14.27 -11.01
C PRO A 12 -10.34 15.03 -10.83
N ALA A 13 -10.20 16.16 -11.48
CA ALA A 13 -9.05 17.00 -11.30
C ALA A 13 -8.95 17.31 -9.80
N LEU A 14 -8.13 16.55 -9.09
CA LEU A 14 -7.50 17.12 -7.91
C LEU A 14 -6.79 18.34 -8.48
N PRO A 15 -7.12 19.56 -8.01
CA PRO A 15 -6.59 20.77 -8.60
C PRO A 15 -5.09 20.61 -8.72
N ASP A 16 -4.55 20.67 -9.94
CA ASP A 16 -3.08 20.66 -10.20
C ASP A 16 -2.36 21.70 -9.33
N GLU A 17 -3.07 22.75 -8.93
CA GLU A 17 -2.67 23.81 -8.03
C GLU A 17 -2.31 23.34 -6.60
N ASN A 18 -3.02 22.34 -6.05
CA ASN A 18 -2.69 21.82 -4.72
C ASN A 18 -1.48 20.87 -4.73
N ILE A 19 -1.20 20.23 -5.85
CA ILE A 19 0.02 19.40 -6.00
C ILE A 19 1.25 20.32 -6.06
N ASP A 20 1.15 21.48 -6.71
CA ASP A 20 2.23 22.46 -6.78
C ASP A 20 2.41 23.25 -5.46
N MET A 21 1.37 23.49 -4.68
CA MET A 21 1.50 24.14 -3.36
C MET A 21 2.21 23.26 -2.32
N LEU A 22 1.97 21.95 -2.32
CA LEU A 22 2.78 21.01 -1.52
C LEU A 22 4.22 20.89 -2.03
N ALA A 23 4.45 21.28 -3.28
CA ALA A 23 5.76 21.31 -3.91
C ALA A 23 6.64 22.46 -3.39
N ALA A 24 6.09 23.56 -2.93
CA ALA A 24 6.86 24.75 -2.53
C ALA A 24 7.73 24.54 -1.28
N THR A 25 7.52 23.45 -0.54
CA THR A 25 8.27 23.13 0.69
C THR A 25 9.24 21.97 0.57
N SER A 26 9.36 21.35 -0.63
CA SER A 26 10.29 20.21 -0.79
C SER A 26 11.75 20.71 -0.87
N MET A 27 12.66 19.94 -0.26
CA MET A 27 14.10 20.23 -0.30
C MET A 27 14.62 20.36 -1.75
N LEU A 28 14.10 19.54 -2.67
CA LEU A 28 14.47 19.59 -4.09
C LEU A 28 14.19 20.97 -4.71
N GLN A 29 13.08 21.62 -4.29
CA GLN A 29 12.74 22.96 -4.80
C GLN A 29 13.52 24.06 -4.11
N GLN A 30 13.82 23.92 -2.82
CA GLN A 30 14.72 24.85 -2.13
C GLN A 30 16.10 24.82 -2.76
N GLN A 31 16.67 23.62 -2.99
CA GLN A 31 17.94 23.45 -3.69
C GLN A 31 17.89 24.04 -5.11
N ALA A 32 16.78 23.84 -5.84
CA ALA A 32 16.60 24.44 -7.15
C ALA A 32 16.58 25.98 -7.10
N ALA A 33 15.98 26.57 -6.05
CA ALA A 33 16.00 28.03 -5.86
C ALA A 33 17.44 28.56 -5.63
N ASP A 34 18.23 27.86 -4.81
CA ASP A 34 19.63 28.21 -4.57
C ASP A 34 20.47 28.07 -5.85
N ILE A 35 20.22 27.01 -6.63
CA ILE A 35 20.90 26.77 -7.91
C ILE A 35 20.58 27.87 -8.91
N ARG A 36 19.33 28.36 -9.00
CA ARG A 36 18.95 29.46 -9.91
C ARG A 36 19.73 30.76 -9.62
N SER A 37 20.17 30.98 -8.40
CA SER A 37 20.95 32.14 -8.02
C SER A 37 22.39 32.09 -8.51
N GLN A 38 22.89 30.93 -8.93
CA GLN A 38 24.25 30.72 -9.39
C GLN A 38 24.46 31.31 -10.77
N ARG A 39 25.73 31.59 -11.10
CA ARG A 39 26.16 32.03 -12.43
C ARG A 39 27.14 31.02 -13.00
N ILE A 40 26.82 30.50 -14.18
CA ILE A 40 27.71 29.56 -14.88
C ILE A 40 28.62 30.32 -15.84
N ASN A 41 29.92 30.00 -15.81
CA ASN A 41 30.88 30.56 -16.74
C ASN A 41 30.90 29.74 -18.05
N TRP A 42 29.92 29.97 -18.93
CA TRP A 42 29.81 29.29 -20.21
C TRP A 42 31.04 29.53 -21.13
N GLN A 43 31.73 30.68 -21.00
CA GLN A 43 32.92 30.99 -21.77
C GLN A 43 34.05 29.99 -21.49
N ALA A 44 34.21 29.53 -20.25
CA ALA A 44 35.22 28.53 -19.92
C ALA A 44 34.97 27.20 -20.63
N TYR A 45 33.69 26.78 -20.76
CA TYR A 45 33.32 25.57 -21.48
C TYR A 45 33.59 25.67 -22.99
N LEU A 46 33.37 26.85 -23.58
CA LEU A 46 33.73 27.11 -24.98
C LEU A 46 35.25 27.07 -25.19
N GLN A 47 35.99 27.71 -24.32
CA GLN A 47 37.48 27.77 -24.41
C GLN A 47 38.13 26.39 -24.25
N SER A 48 37.53 25.53 -23.43
CA SER A 48 37.98 24.15 -23.24
C SER A 48 37.47 23.18 -24.31
N HIS A 49 36.77 23.66 -25.32
CA HIS A 49 36.17 22.87 -26.41
C HIS A 49 35.17 21.79 -25.93
N MET A 50 34.60 21.97 -24.75
CA MET A 50 33.57 21.06 -24.21
C MET A 50 32.20 21.30 -24.86
N ILE A 51 31.94 22.50 -25.36
CA ILE A 51 30.70 22.86 -26.06
C ILE A 51 31.03 23.54 -27.39
N SER A 52 30.14 23.40 -28.37
CA SER A 52 30.25 24.06 -29.65
C SER A 52 29.99 25.57 -29.55
N LYS A 53 30.40 26.32 -30.56
CA LYS A 53 30.08 27.75 -30.64
C LYS A 53 28.58 27.99 -30.72
N GLU A 54 27.84 27.15 -31.45
CA GLU A 54 26.38 27.23 -31.57
C GLU A 54 25.70 27.00 -30.22
N ASP A 55 26.14 25.97 -29.48
CA ASP A 55 25.62 25.67 -28.16
C ASP A 55 25.90 26.80 -27.15
N TYR A 56 27.10 27.38 -27.23
CA TYR A 56 27.48 28.54 -26.42
C TYR A 56 26.60 29.76 -26.71
N ASP A 57 26.43 30.12 -27.97
CA ASP A 57 25.63 31.28 -28.36
C ASP A 57 24.18 31.12 -27.95
N PHE A 58 23.63 29.90 -28.07
CA PHE A 58 22.29 29.60 -27.62
C PHE A 58 22.16 29.69 -26.09
N ILE A 59 23.02 28.97 -25.34
CA ILE A 59 22.85 28.86 -23.88
C ILE A 59 23.07 30.19 -23.16
N VAL A 60 24.05 31.00 -23.59
CA VAL A 60 24.27 32.34 -23.03
C VAL A 60 23.06 33.24 -23.27
N ALA A 61 22.54 33.21 -24.49
CA ALA A 61 21.37 34.00 -24.84
C ALA A 61 20.11 33.53 -24.12
N PHE A 62 19.93 32.23 -23.88
CA PHE A 62 18.82 31.66 -23.15
C PHE A 62 18.91 31.95 -21.65
N ASP A 63 20.06 31.76 -21.04
CA ASP A 63 20.33 31.93 -19.62
C ASP A 63 20.13 33.38 -19.13
N THR A 64 20.54 34.35 -19.95
CA THR A 64 20.49 35.79 -19.63
C THR A 64 19.18 36.49 -20.00
N SER A 65 18.28 35.80 -20.70
CA SER A 65 17.04 36.38 -21.21
C SER A 65 15.87 36.28 -20.19
N ASP A 66 14.94 37.22 -20.32
CA ASP A 66 13.63 37.11 -19.62
C ASP A 66 12.76 36.03 -20.27
N THR A 67 11.64 35.70 -19.59
CA THR A 67 10.73 34.65 -20.01
C THR A 67 10.18 34.84 -21.44
N ASN A 68 9.85 36.07 -21.83
CA ASN A 68 9.30 36.36 -23.16
C ASN A 68 10.32 36.12 -24.26
N VAL A 69 11.58 36.54 -24.04
CA VAL A 69 12.69 36.33 -24.98
C VAL A 69 13.05 34.87 -25.06
N ARG A 70 13.05 34.14 -23.95
CA ARG A 70 13.22 32.68 -23.94
C ARG A 70 12.15 31.96 -24.77
N GLU A 71 10.90 32.36 -24.61
CA GLU A 71 9.81 31.79 -25.39
C GLU A 71 9.95 32.05 -26.88
N ALA A 72 10.32 33.27 -27.26
CA ALA A 72 10.58 33.62 -28.66
C ALA A 72 11.70 32.76 -29.26
N LYS A 73 12.84 32.59 -28.54
CA LYS A 73 13.94 31.73 -28.95
C LYS A 73 13.56 30.27 -29.11
N LEU A 74 12.77 29.73 -28.21
CA LEU A 74 12.28 28.34 -28.30
C LEU A 74 11.36 28.14 -29.49
N LYS A 75 10.55 29.14 -29.85
CA LYS A 75 9.70 29.10 -31.06
C LYS A 75 10.46 29.27 -32.34
N GLU A 76 11.50 30.13 -32.35
CA GLU A 76 12.31 30.39 -33.53
C GLU A 76 13.15 29.18 -33.93
N ASN A 77 13.81 28.53 -32.97
CA ASN A 77 14.68 27.39 -33.25
C ASN A 77 14.59 26.29 -32.16
N PRO A 78 13.48 25.55 -32.11
CA PRO A 78 13.28 24.51 -31.11
C PRO A 78 14.32 23.38 -31.21
N GLY A 79 14.75 23.05 -32.43
CA GLY A 79 15.77 22.01 -32.67
C GLY A 79 17.13 22.34 -32.06
N GLN A 80 17.54 23.62 -32.10
CA GLN A 80 18.78 24.06 -31.45
C GLN A 80 18.70 24.01 -29.94
N ALA A 81 17.54 24.37 -29.38
CA ALA A 81 17.31 24.27 -27.93
C ALA A 81 17.54 22.86 -27.42
N ALA A 82 16.84 21.88 -28.01
CA ALA A 82 16.98 20.46 -27.63
C ALA A 82 18.44 19.98 -27.84
N LYS A 83 19.04 20.27 -29.00
CA LYS A 83 20.43 19.92 -29.31
C LYS A 83 21.37 20.43 -28.21
N THR A 84 21.26 21.71 -27.86
CA THR A 84 22.14 22.35 -26.88
C THR A 84 21.97 21.71 -25.49
N PHE A 85 20.74 21.56 -24.99
CA PHE A 85 20.52 20.96 -23.68
C PHE A 85 21.01 19.52 -23.61
N LEU A 86 20.72 18.69 -24.61
CA LEU A 86 21.20 17.31 -24.65
C LEU A 86 22.72 17.20 -24.78
N ASN A 87 23.33 18.04 -25.59
CA ASN A 87 24.79 18.10 -25.72
C ASN A 87 25.47 18.53 -24.42
N LEU A 88 24.93 19.53 -23.72
CA LEU A 88 25.44 19.98 -22.43
C LEU A 88 25.35 18.85 -21.38
N LEU A 89 24.24 18.14 -21.28
CA LEU A 89 24.09 17.01 -20.36
C LEU A 89 25.04 15.85 -20.69
N GLY A 90 25.36 15.65 -21.96
CA GLY A 90 26.28 14.59 -22.41
C GLY A 90 27.77 14.88 -22.22
N HIS A 91 28.16 16.16 -22.22
CA HIS A 91 29.58 16.55 -22.23
C HIS A 91 30.06 17.25 -20.96
N VAL A 92 29.16 17.84 -20.17
CA VAL A 92 29.49 18.49 -18.90
C VAL A 92 29.64 17.45 -17.80
N SER A 93 30.75 17.46 -17.09
CA SER A 93 31.04 16.53 -15.99
C SER A 93 30.85 17.14 -14.60
N LYS A 94 30.86 18.46 -14.46
CA LYS A 94 30.76 19.16 -13.18
C LYS A 94 29.32 19.14 -12.66
N ASP A 95 29.09 18.53 -11.51
CA ASP A 95 27.76 18.35 -10.93
C ASP A 95 27.00 19.68 -10.75
N GLN A 96 27.62 20.74 -10.24
CA GLN A 96 26.97 22.04 -10.10
C GLN A 96 26.43 22.60 -11.43
N THR A 97 27.13 22.36 -12.55
CA THR A 97 26.66 22.81 -13.86
C THR A 97 25.55 21.90 -14.39
N ILE A 98 25.61 20.60 -14.13
CA ILE A 98 24.52 19.66 -14.46
C ILE A 98 23.25 20.01 -13.67
N GLN A 99 23.38 20.28 -12.38
CA GLN A 99 22.27 20.75 -11.54
C GLN A 99 21.61 22.00 -12.12
N TYR A 100 22.41 22.96 -12.55
CA TYR A 100 21.92 24.20 -13.16
C TYR A 100 21.20 23.96 -14.50
N ILE A 101 21.73 23.11 -15.37
CA ILE A 101 21.11 22.76 -16.65
C ILE A 101 19.79 22.04 -16.44
N LEU A 102 19.74 21.07 -15.51
CA LEU A 102 18.51 20.34 -15.17
C LEU A 102 17.45 21.28 -14.60
N THR A 103 17.84 22.23 -13.75
CA THR A 103 16.91 23.23 -13.21
C THR A 103 16.33 24.10 -14.32
N MET A 104 17.14 24.54 -15.29
CA MET A 104 16.64 25.30 -16.46
C MET A 104 15.67 24.48 -17.32
N ILE A 105 15.95 23.19 -17.54
CA ILE A 105 15.05 22.31 -18.29
C ILE A 105 13.74 22.11 -17.53
N ASP A 106 13.79 21.85 -16.23
CA ASP A 106 12.60 21.69 -15.40
C ASP A 106 11.72 22.93 -15.40
N ASP A 107 12.32 24.12 -15.24
CA ASP A 107 11.62 25.41 -15.28
C ASP A 107 10.97 25.65 -16.64
N MET A 108 11.71 25.42 -17.73
CA MET A 108 11.22 25.55 -19.09
C MET A 108 9.99 24.65 -19.37
N LEU A 109 10.02 23.41 -18.88
CA LEU A 109 8.92 22.46 -19.02
C LEU A 109 7.74 22.84 -18.12
N GLN A 110 8.01 23.37 -16.93
CA GLN A 110 6.95 23.82 -16.00
C GLN A 110 6.20 25.04 -16.52
N GLU A 111 6.90 26.00 -17.14
CA GLU A 111 6.29 27.16 -17.77
C GLU A 111 5.33 26.78 -18.90
N ASN A 112 5.67 25.75 -19.70
CA ASN A 112 4.82 25.27 -20.78
C ASN A 112 5.04 23.78 -21.05
N ARG A 113 4.04 22.95 -20.72
CA ARG A 113 4.08 21.49 -20.86
C ARG A 113 4.31 21.02 -22.30
N SER A 114 3.83 21.77 -23.30
CA SER A 114 4.01 21.40 -24.71
C SER A 114 5.48 21.42 -25.17
N ARG A 115 6.36 22.05 -24.41
CA ARG A 115 7.79 22.12 -24.72
C ARG A 115 8.51 20.76 -24.63
N VAL A 116 7.87 19.73 -24.08
CA VAL A 116 8.39 18.36 -24.12
C VAL A 116 8.58 17.88 -25.56
N GLU A 117 7.76 18.36 -26.50
CA GLU A 117 7.84 17.98 -27.90
C GLU A 117 9.13 18.49 -28.59
N ILE A 118 9.75 19.54 -28.07
CA ILE A 118 11.05 20.04 -28.56
C ILE A 118 12.12 18.93 -28.51
N PHE A 119 12.15 18.17 -27.41
CA PHE A 119 13.08 17.06 -27.23
C PHE A 119 12.69 15.84 -28.07
N ARG A 120 11.39 15.52 -28.14
CA ARG A 120 10.87 14.39 -28.91
C ARG A 120 11.10 14.58 -30.41
N GLU A 121 10.77 15.73 -30.97
CA GLU A 121 11.00 16.05 -32.37
C GLU A 121 12.49 16.03 -32.74
N HIS A 122 13.35 16.57 -31.87
CA HIS A 122 14.80 16.55 -32.10
C HIS A 122 15.31 15.10 -32.19
N SER A 123 14.93 14.25 -31.23
CA SER A 123 15.35 12.84 -31.19
C SER A 123 14.80 12.05 -32.38
N THR A 124 13.57 12.30 -32.79
CA THR A 124 12.99 11.66 -33.99
C THR A 124 13.76 12.04 -35.26
N ARG A 125 14.11 13.31 -35.43
CA ARG A 125 14.91 13.79 -36.58
C ARG A 125 16.31 13.19 -36.60
N LYS A 126 16.93 13.02 -35.41
CA LYS A 126 18.29 12.46 -35.28
C LYS A 126 18.29 10.93 -35.27
N ARG A 127 17.15 10.29 -35.08
CA ARG A 127 17.01 8.83 -34.82
C ARG A 127 17.80 8.39 -33.60
N GLU A 128 17.82 9.22 -32.57
CA GLU A 128 18.47 8.98 -31.29
C GLU A 128 17.40 8.86 -30.18
N SER A 129 17.71 8.14 -29.10
CA SER A 129 16.81 8.07 -27.93
C SER A 129 16.78 9.42 -27.22
N VAL A 130 15.57 9.93 -26.95
CA VAL A 130 15.38 11.09 -26.09
C VAL A 130 15.74 10.77 -24.62
N TRP A 131 15.62 9.52 -24.24
CA TRP A 131 15.75 9.05 -22.85
C TRP A 131 17.19 8.85 -22.42
N GLY A 132 18.07 8.39 -23.34
CA GLY A 132 19.43 7.99 -23.02
C GLY A 132 20.23 9.03 -22.22
N PRO A 133 20.27 10.32 -22.62
CA PRO A 133 20.98 11.36 -21.88
C PRO A 133 20.48 11.54 -20.45
N PHE A 134 19.16 11.45 -20.23
CA PHE A 134 18.55 11.57 -18.91
C PHE A 134 18.71 10.29 -18.08
N LEU A 135 18.46 9.10 -18.65
CA LEU A 135 18.58 7.83 -17.94
C LEU A 135 20.00 7.61 -17.40
N ASN A 136 21.01 8.04 -18.14
CA ASN A 136 22.41 7.96 -17.68
C ASN A 136 22.66 8.78 -16.41
N LEU A 137 21.97 9.90 -16.21
CA LEU A 137 22.12 10.76 -15.04
C LEU A 137 21.48 10.16 -13.78
N LEU A 138 20.58 9.20 -13.92
CA LEU A 138 20.00 8.47 -12.78
C LEU A 138 21.04 7.60 -12.04
N ASN A 139 22.19 7.31 -12.66
CA ASN A 139 23.28 6.53 -12.08
C ASN A 139 24.33 7.41 -11.35
N ARG A 140 24.11 8.73 -11.25
CA ARG A 140 24.97 9.62 -10.48
C ARG A 140 24.78 9.43 -8.98
N GLN A 141 25.78 9.85 -8.18
CA GLN A 141 25.67 9.79 -6.71
C GLN A 141 25.04 11.05 -6.10
N ASP A 142 24.89 12.12 -6.88
CA ASP A 142 24.28 13.36 -6.42
C ASP A 142 22.75 13.23 -6.36
N GLY A 143 22.19 13.36 -5.17
CA GLY A 143 20.77 13.18 -4.91
C GLY A 143 19.88 14.20 -5.65
N PHE A 144 20.34 15.46 -5.79
CA PHE A 144 19.61 16.47 -6.55
C PHE A 144 19.58 16.13 -8.04
N ILE A 145 20.72 15.75 -8.62
CA ILE A 145 20.79 15.36 -10.04
C ILE A 145 19.86 14.20 -10.33
N MET A 146 19.91 13.15 -9.52
CA MET A 146 19.05 11.97 -9.71
C MET A 146 17.56 12.33 -9.64
N ASN A 147 17.15 13.05 -8.61
CA ASN A 147 15.73 13.35 -8.39
C ASN A 147 15.18 14.39 -9.37
N MET A 148 15.97 15.41 -9.73
CA MET A 148 15.58 16.38 -10.76
C MET A 148 15.49 15.71 -12.13
N THR A 149 16.43 14.84 -12.46
CA THR A 149 16.40 14.05 -13.70
C THR A 149 15.17 13.13 -13.74
N ALA A 150 14.87 12.41 -12.66
CA ALA A 150 13.69 11.57 -12.58
C ALA A 150 12.40 12.38 -12.82
N ARG A 151 12.30 13.57 -12.25
CA ARG A 151 11.18 14.49 -12.46
C ARG A 151 11.05 14.93 -13.91
N ILE A 152 12.16 15.26 -14.58
CA ILE A 152 12.16 15.64 -15.99
C ILE A 152 11.74 14.45 -16.86
N ILE A 153 12.23 13.25 -16.60
CA ILE A 153 11.81 12.04 -17.33
C ILE A 153 10.30 11.81 -17.20
N ALA A 154 9.74 11.94 -15.97
CA ALA A 154 8.30 11.81 -15.75
C ALA A 154 7.51 12.85 -16.56
N LYS A 155 7.96 14.12 -16.60
CA LYS A 155 7.33 15.17 -17.41
C LYS A 155 7.38 14.85 -18.90
N LEU A 156 8.54 14.46 -19.41
CA LEU A 156 8.71 14.08 -20.81
C LEU A 156 7.83 12.86 -21.17
N ALA A 157 7.77 11.84 -20.31
CA ALA A 157 6.99 10.63 -20.56
C ALA A 157 5.48 10.85 -20.50
N CYS A 158 5.01 11.75 -19.60
CA CYS A 158 3.59 11.95 -19.37
C CYS A 158 2.96 13.06 -20.19
N TRP A 159 3.77 14.06 -20.64
CA TRP A 159 3.26 15.21 -21.38
C TRP A 159 3.46 15.10 -22.90
N SER A 160 4.34 14.18 -23.35
CA SER A 160 4.51 13.87 -24.78
C SER A 160 3.29 13.19 -25.37
N HIS A 161 3.13 13.34 -26.69
CA HIS A 161 2.12 12.63 -27.46
C HIS A 161 2.40 11.13 -27.57
N ASP A 162 3.67 10.74 -27.65
CA ASP A 162 4.09 9.36 -27.77
C ASP A 162 4.47 8.78 -26.42
N LEU A 163 4.19 7.48 -26.26
CA LEU A 163 4.58 6.74 -25.06
C LEU A 163 6.11 6.53 -25.02
N MET A 164 6.61 6.35 -23.80
CA MET A 164 7.99 5.93 -23.57
C MET A 164 8.19 4.49 -24.07
N GLU A 165 9.31 4.23 -24.71
CA GLU A 165 9.68 2.92 -25.23
C GLU A 165 9.77 1.90 -24.09
N LYS A 166 9.30 0.68 -24.35
CA LYS A 166 9.10 -0.34 -23.30
C LYS A 166 10.37 -0.61 -22.47
N THR A 167 11.53 -0.67 -23.10
CA THR A 167 12.81 -0.95 -22.42
C THR A 167 13.19 0.19 -21.47
N ASP A 168 13.10 1.43 -21.94
CA ASP A 168 13.44 2.62 -21.17
C ASP A 168 12.42 2.83 -20.04
N LEU A 169 11.14 2.60 -20.32
CA LEU A 169 10.08 2.62 -19.32
C LEU A 169 10.33 1.60 -18.20
N GLN A 170 10.67 0.36 -18.54
CA GLN A 170 10.95 -0.68 -17.56
C GLN A 170 12.16 -0.29 -16.69
N PHE A 171 13.22 0.22 -17.31
CA PHE A 171 14.39 0.71 -16.57
C PHE A 171 14.00 1.83 -15.60
N TYR A 172 13.28 2.84 -16.08
CA TYR A 172 12.90 3.98 -15.27
C TYR A 172 11.96 3.62 -14.13
N LEU A 173 10.94 2.79 -14.37
CA LEU A 173 10.02 2.33 -13.31
C LEU A 173 10.72 1.43 -12.29
N THR A 174 11.66 0.59 -12.72
CA THR A 174 12.51 -0.18 -11.80
C THR A 174 13.35 0.74 -10.94
N TRP A 175 13.97 1.75 -11.54
CA TRP A 175 14.74 2.73 -10.79
C TRP A 175 13.89 3.49 -9.76
N LEU A 176 12.70 3.96 -10.13
CA LEU A 176 11.78 4.63 -9.18
C LEU A 176 11.41 3.71 -8.00
N LYS A 177 11.09 2.46 -8.31
CA LYS A 177 10.77 1.45 -7.30
C LYS A 177 11.95 1.22 -6.34
N ASP A 178 13.15 1.06 -6.88
CA ASP A 178 14.35 0.79 -6.08
C ASP A 178 14.73 2.00 -5.23
N GLN A 179 14.60 3.24 -5.75
CA GLN A 179 14.81 4.45 -4.97
C GLN A 179 13.80 4.58 -3.82
N LEU A 180 12.55 4.24 -4.05
CA LEU A 180 11.53 4.24 -3.00
C LEU A 180 11.90 3.28 -1.85
N LYS A 181 12.41 2.09 -2.19
CA LYS A 181 12.86 1.10 -1.22
C LYS A 181 14.11 1.55 -0.46
N ILE A 182 15.14 2.01 -1.17
CA ILE A 182 16.40 2.49 -0.57
C ILE A 182 16.14 3.67 0.37
N SER A 183 15.35 4.64 -0.06
CA SER A 183 15.00 5.79 0.76
C SER A 183 14.22 5.40 2.03
N PHE A 184 13.37 4.39 1.93
CA PHE A 184 12.64 3.86 3.07
C PHE A 184 13.55 3.09 4.05
N GLU A 185 14.45 2.25 3.56
CA GLU A 185 15.42 1.52 4.39
C GLU A 185 16.33 2.51 5.18
N ALA A 186 16.83 3.54 4.51
CA ALA A 186 17.63 4.58 5.16
C ALA A 186 16.84 5.37 6.23
N LEU A 187 15.54 5.57 6.02
CA LEU A 187 14.65 6.22 6.99
C LEU A 187 14.44 5.34 8.23
N GLN A 188 14.29 4.02 8.05
CA GLN A 188 14.16 3.07 9.17
C GLN A 188 15.45 2.97 9.99
N GLU A 189 16.62 2.96 9.36
CA GLU A 189 17.91 2.95 10.05
C GLU A 189 18.11 4.25 10.86
N GLY A 190 17.76 5.40 10.30
CA GLY A 190 17.81 6.69 10.99
C GLY A 190 16.91 6.75 12.22
N ASN A 191 15.69 6.23 12.13
CA ASN A 191 14.74 6.17 13.25
C ASN A 191 15.23 5.22 14.36
N MET A 192 15.82 4.08 14.00
CA MET A 192 16.36 3.14 14.97
C MET A 192 17.55 3.72 15.74
N HIS A 193 18.40 4.53 15.09
CA HIS A 193 19.47 5.27 15.78
C HIS A 193 18.92 6.36 16.70
N ALA A 194 17.85 7.04 16.32
CA ALA A 194 17.21 8.06 17.15
C ALA A 194 16.55 7.46 18.40
N GLU A 195 15.90 6.31 18.32
CA GLU A 195 15.33 5.58 19.45
C GLU A 195 16.42 5.14 20.45
N ILE A 196 17.56 4.67 19.97
CA ILE A 196 18.69 4.26 20.83
C ILE A 196 19.30 5.47 21.58
N VAL A 197 19.31 6.66 20.96
CA VAL A 197 19.82 7.90 21.59
C VAL A 197 18.80 8.48 22.59
N GLN A 198 17.51 8.28 22.40
CA GLN A 198 16.45 8.75 23.31
C GLN A 198 16.39 7.97 24.62
N ASP A 199 16.66 6.67 24.61
CA ASP A 199 16.79 5.88 25.85
C ASP A 199 17.93 6.37 26.76
N ALA A 200 18.83 7.18 26.19
CA ALA A 200 19.96 7.76 26.94
C ALA A 200 19.69 9.17 27.53
N ASN A 201 18.70 9.94 27.06
CA ASN A 201 18.42 11.31 27.47
C ASN A 201 16.91 11.66 27.48
N SER A 202 16.20 11.28 28.55
CA SER A 202 14.79 11.68 28.70
C SER A 202 14.71 13.11 29.29
N THR A 203 14.20 14.11 28.57
CA THR A 203 13.30 15.16 29.08
C THR A 203 12.90 16.29 28.12
N GLU A 204 13.36 16.38 26.86
CA GLU A 204 12.96 17.48 25.93
C GLU A 204 12.58 16.99 24.51
N ALA A 205 12.05 15.79 24.38
CA ALA A 205 12.08 15.02 23.12
C ALA A 205 10.87 15.19 22.19
N GLY A 206 9.75 15.80 22.61
CA GLY A 206 8.53 15.82 21.80
C GLY A 206 8.58 16.74 20.57
N GLU A 207 8.97 18.00 20.77
CA GLU A 207 9.03 19.00 19.69
C GLU A 207 10.24 18.81 18.77
N ALA A 208 11.35 18.30 19.31
CA ALA A 208 12.55 18.00 18.53
C ALA A 208 12.35 16.83 17.56
N ASN A 209 11.52 15.86 17.89
CA ASN A 209 11.22 14.71 17.04
C ASN A 209 10.35 15.07 15.82
N GLU A 210 9.31 15.87 15.99
CA GLU A 210 8.50 16.35 14.85
C GLU A 210 9.34 17.19 13.88
N LEU A 211 10.25 18.00 14.40
CA LEU A 211 11.15 18.82 13.57
C LEU A 211 12.22 17.96 12.87
N HIS A 212 12.70 16.91 13.51
CA HIS A 212 13.70 15.99 12.93
C HIS A 212 13.08 15.08 11.85
N GLU A 213 11.83 14.63 12.00
CA GLU A 213 11.10 13.91 10.96
C GLU A 213 10.81 14.81 9.73
N LEU A 214 10.54 16.10 9.95
CA LEU A 214 10.33 17.09 8.89
C LEU A 214 11.63 17.44 8.14
N LEU A 215 12.77 17.33 8.77
CA LEU A 215 14.09 17.72 8.24
C LEU A 215 14.92 16.54 7.69
N ASN A 216 14.41 15.30 7.72
CA ASN A 216 15.16 14.15 7.20
C ASN A 216 15.20 14.17 5.66
N PRO A 217 16.38 14.37 5.03
CA PRO A 217 16.51 14.47 3.57
C PRO A 217 16.02 13.22 2.84
N ASN A 218 16.07 12.04 3.47
CA ASN A 218 15.58 10.80 2.89
C ASN A 218 14.05 10.81 2.70
N ASN A 219 13.31 11.49 3.57
CA ASN A 219 11.87 11.64 3.44
C ASN A 219 11.47 12.49 2.21
N ASP A 220 12.24 13.52 1.89
CA ASP A 220 12.00 14.38 0.73
C ASP A 220 12.25 13.66 -0.60
N TYR A 221 13.22 12.76 -0.64
CA TYR A 221 13.45 11.95 -1.83
C TYR A 221 12.36 10.90 -2.05
N ILE A 222 11.82 10.29 -0.98
CA ILE A 222 10.62 9.42 -1.08
C ILE A 222 9.47 10.21 -1.71
N GLN A 223 9.23 11.44 -1.27
CA GLN A 223 8.17 12.29 -1.83
C GLN A 223 8.41 12.62 -3.31
N SER A 224 9.65 12.91 -3.70
CA SER A 224 10.00 13.19 -5.10
C SER A 224 9.70 11.97 -5.99
N VAL A 225 10.12 10.79 -5.56
CA VAL A 225 9.86 9.53 -6.27
C VAL A 225 8.36 9.22 -6.34
N ALA A 226 7.63 9.39 -5.22
CA ALA A 226 6.18 9.18 -5.18
C ALA A 226 5.45 10.10 -6.16
N ARG A 227 5.87 11.35 -6.32
CA ARG A 227 5.30 12.29 -7.31
C ARG A 227 5.56 11.86 -8.74
N CYS A 228 6.77 11.37 -9.05
CA CYS A 228 7.05 10.80 -10.36
C CYS A 228 6.11 9.62 -10.66
N LEU A 229 5.90 8.72 -9.68
CA LEU A 229 4.97 7.61 -9.82
C LEU A 229 3.52 8.10 -10.01
N GLN A 230 3.08 9.09 -9.24
CA GLN A 230 1.74 9.68 -9.39
C GLN A 230 1.50 10.22 -10.81
N MET A 231 2.52 10.82 -11.43
CA MET A 231 2.44 11.26 -12.82
C MET A 231 2.39 10.09 -13.79
N MET A 232 3.33 9.15 -13.68
CA MET A 232 3.46 8.01 -14.58
C MET A 232 2.21 7.11 -14.57
N LEU A 233 1.70 6.79 -13.39
CA LEU A 233 0.56 5.86 -13.23
C LEU A 233 -0.79 6.42 -13.72
N ARG A 234 -0.85 7.67 -14.17
CA ARG A 234 -2.04 8.20 -14.88
C ARG A 234 -2.20 7.63 -16.28
N ILE A 235 -1.17 7.00 -16.83
CA ILE A 235 -1.17 6.37 -18.15
C ILE A 235 -1.33 4.87 -17.98
N ASP A 236 -2.29 4.27 -18.66
CA ASP A 236 -2.68 2.87 -18.44
C ASP A 236 -1.56 1.89 -18.78
N GLU A 237 -0.84 2.12 -19.88
CA GLU A 237 0.31 1.31 -20.27
C GLU A 237 1.41 1.32 -19.20
N TYR A 238 1.60 2.45 -18.52
CA TYR A 238 2.60 2.59 -17.45
C TYR A 238 2.15 1.91 -16.16
N ARG A 239 0.84 1.80 -15.90
CA ARG A 239 0.31 1.02 -14.78
C ARG A 239 0.68 -0.45 -14.90
N PHE A 240 0.45 -1.06 -16.09
CA PHE A 240 0.81 -2.45 -16.33
C PHE A 240 2.33 -2.67 -16.23
N ALA A 241 3.13 -1.76 -16.76
CA ALA A 241 4.58 -1.82 -16.65
C ALA A 241 5.03 -1.75 -15.18
N PHE A 242 4.44 -0.86 -14.37
CA PHE A 242 4.76 -0.74 -12.95
C PHE A 242 4.39 -2.00 -12.15
N VAL A 243 3.25 -2.60 -12.43
CA VAL A 243 2.85 -3.87 -11.80
C VAL A 243 3.80 -5.00 -12.20
N SER A 244 4.29 -5.02 -13.46
CA SER A 244 5.22 -6.05 -13.94
C SER A 244 6.61 -6.01 -13.29
N VAL A 245 7.00 -4.88 -12.74
CA VAL A 245 8.26 -4.72 -11.98
C VAL A 245 8.06 -4.84 -10.46
N ASP A 246 6.94 -5.45 -10.03
CA ASP A 246 6.58 -5.65 -8.61
C ASP A 246 6.36 -4.35 -7.82
N GLY A 247 5.87 -3.32 -8.50
CA GLY A 247 5.70 -1.99 -7.93
C GLY A 247 4.66 -1.94 -6.80
N ILE A 248 3.55 -2.70 -6.88
CA ILE A 248 2.51 -2.72 -5.85
C ILE A 248 3.07 -3.24 -4.52
N SER A 249 3.80 -4.36 -4.54
CA SER A 249 4.41 -4.93 -3.33
C SER A 249 5.38 -3.94 -2.67
N THR A 250 6.13 -3.18 -3.47
CA THR A 250 7.03 -2.15 -2.95
C THR A 250 6.28 -1.00 -2.29
N LEU A 251 5.20 -0.48 -2.92
CA LEU A 251 4.37 0.57 -2.30
C LEU A 251 3.82 0.10 -0.95
N LEU A 252 3.32 -1.13 -0.89
CA LEU A 252 2.74 -1.69 0.32
C LEU A 252 3.77 -1.97 1.40
N SER A 253 4.98 -2.41 1.03
CA SER A 253 6.09 -2.57 1.97
C SER A 253 6.44 -1.26 2.66
N VAL A 254 6.51 -0.16 1.91
CA VAL A 254 6.76 1.18 2.46
C VAL A 254 5.59 1.65 3.32
N LEU A 255 4.34 1.46 2.88
CA LEU A 255 3.14 1.83 3.63
C LEU A 255 2.96 1.05 4.93
N SER A 256 3.45 -0.20 5.00
CA SER A 256 3.42 -1.01 6.22
C SER A 256 4.44 -0.55 7.27
N GLY A 257 5.37 0.31 6.90
CA GLY A 257 6.32 0.93 7.81
C GLY A 257 5.79 2.22 8.43
N ARG A 258 6.54 2.77 9.38
CA ARG A 258 6.23 4.06 9.99
C ARG A 258 6.67 5.20 9.06
N VAL A 259 5.80 5.60 8.14
CA VAL A 259 6.01 6.77 7.28
C VAL A 259 5.04 7.89 7.65
N ASN A 260 5.45 9.13 7.43
CA ASN A 260 4.59 10.27 7.74
C ASN A 260 3.33 10.32 6.86
N PHE A 261 2.33 11.08 7.30
CA PHE A 261 1.02 11.17 6.61
C PHE A 261 1.12 11.67 5.17
N GLN A 262 2.12 12.49 4.84
CA GLN A 262 2.29 13.03 3.50
C GLN A 262 2.78 11.95 2.53
N VAL A 263 3.73 11.12 2.94
CA VAL A 263 4.17 9.94 2.19
C VAL A 263 3.03 8.92 2.09
N GLN A 264 2.32 8.65 3.19
CA GLN A 264 1.13 7.79 3.17
C GLN A 264 0.15 8.23 2.09
N TYR A 265 -0.25 9.50 2.11
CA TYR A 265 -1.18 10.06 1.12
C TYR A 265 -0.68 9.86 -0.32
N GLN A 266 0.59 10.18 -0.59
CA GLN A 266 1.16 10.10 -1.93
C GLN A 266 1.23 8.66 -2.46
N LEU A 267 1.59 7.69 -1.62
CA LEU A 267 1.67 6.28 -2.02
C LEU A 267 0.29 5.65 -2.16
N ILE A 268 -0.66 5.99 -1.27
CA ILE A 268 -2.05 5.54 -1.40
C ILE A 268 -2.70 6.15 -2.64
N PHE A 269 -2.36 7.39 -3.00
CA PHE A 269 -2.78 7.99 -4.25
C PHE A 269 -2.29 7.18 -5.47
N CYS A 270 -1.06 6.66 -5.45
CA CYS A 270 -0.57 5.75 -6.49
C CYS A 270 -1.44 4.49 -6.58
N LEU A 271 -1.80 3.88 -5.43
CA LEU A 271 -2.71 2.74 -5.40
C LEU A 271 -4.09 3.11 -5.94
N TRP A 272 -4.64 4.27 -5.54
CA TRP A 272 -5.92 4.76 -6.05
C TRP A 272 -5.93 4.90 -7.56
N VAL A 273 -4.89 5.49 -8.16
CA VAL A 273 -4.78 5.62 -9.61
C VAL A 273 -4.73 4.25 -10.31
N LEU A 274 -4.05 3.25 -9.72
CA LEU A 274 -4.03 1.89 -10.25
C LEU A 274 -5.43 1.24 -10.28
N THR A 275 -6.29 1.54 -9.30
CA THR A 275 -7.65 0.96 -9.22
C THR A 275 -8.61 1.43 -10.31
N PHE A 276 -8.28 2.45 -11.10
CA PHE A 276 -9.09 2.84 -12.26
C PHE A 276 -8.99 1.86 -13.43
N ASN A 277 -8.00 0.98 -13.44
CA ASN A 277 -7.97 -0.13 -14.37
C ASN A 277 -8.66 -1.35 -13.73
N PRO A 278 -9.76 -1.87 -14.31
CA PRO A 278 -10.53 -2.98 -13.72
C PRO A 278 -9.70 -4.23 -13.46
N LEU A 279 -8.82 -4.60 -14.41
CA LEU A 279 -7.96 -5.79 -14.28
C LEU A 279 -6.94 -5.67 -13.16
N LEU A 280 -6.48 -4.45 -12.86
CA LEU A 280 -5.58 -4.19 -11.76
C LEU A 280 -6.34 -4.15 -10.43
N ALA A 281 -7.52 -3.52 -10.41
CA ALA A 281 -8.40 -3.51 -9.24
C ALA A 281 -8.76 -4.93 -8.77
N GLU A 282 -9.07 -5.84 -9.68
CA GLU A 282 -9.35 -7.26 -9.39
C GLU A 282 -8.18 -7.98 -8.70
N LYS A 283 -6.95 -7.57 -9.01
CA LYS A 283 -5.74 -8.20 -8.46
C LYS A 283 -5.30 -7.63 -7.11
N MET A 284 -5.80 -6.45 -6.70
CA MET A 284 -5.32 -5.73 -5.52
C MET A 284 -5.39 -6.55 -4.23
N ASN A 285 -6.44 -7.34 -4.04
CA ASN A 285 -6.57 -8.15 -2.82
C ASN A 285 -5.48 -9.23 -2.69
N LYS A 286 -4.89 -9.68 -3.81
CA LYS A 286 -3.78 -10.65 -3.80
C LYS A 286 -2.50 -10.08 -3.19
N PHE A 287 -2.38 -8.75 -3.15
CA PHE A 287 -1.25 -8.04 -2.55
C PHE A 287 -1.54 -7.57 -1.11
N ASN A 288 -2.67 -7.96 -0.49
CA ASN A 288 -3.09 -7.51 0.84
C ASN A 288 -3.35 -5.99 0.95
N VAL A 289 -3.71 -5.32 -0.13
CA VAL A 289 -3.98 -3.87 -0.16
C VAL A 289 -5.04 -3.50 0.88
N ILE A 290 -6.15 -4.27 0.95
CA ILE A 290 -7.27 -4.00 1.86
C ILE A 290 -6.82 -4.07 3.32
N VAL A 291 -6.02 -5.07 3.68
CA VAL A 291 -5.53 -5.25 5.06
C VAL A 291 -4.69 -4.03 5.49
N ILE A 292 -3.70 -3.67 4.68
CA ILE A 292 -2.78 -2.58 4.99
C ILE A 292 -3.51 -1.23 5.05
N LEU A 293 -4.41 -0.97 4.11
CA LEU A 293 -5.18 0.28 4.12
C LEU A 293 -6.18 0.35 5.27
N ALA A 294 -6.78 -0.76 5.69
CA ALA A 294 -7.66 -0.80 6.84
C ALA A 294 -6.90 -0.49 8.14
N ASP A 295 -5.67 -0.99 8.28
CA ASP A 295 -4.80 -0.67 9.41
C ASP A 295 -4.46 0.83 9.45
N ILE A 296 -4.05 1.40 8.30
CA ILE A 296 -3.76 2.83 8.20
C ILE A 296 -5.02 3.66 8.49
N LEU A 297 -6.20 3.22 8.01
CA LEU A 297 -7.46 3.91 8.25
C LEU A 297 -7.81 3.97 9.75
N SER A 298 -7.51 2.90 10.50
CA SER A 298 -7.77 2.84 11.94
C SER A 298 -6.95 3.85 12.73
N ASP A 299 -5.72 4.11 12.29
CA ASP A 299 -4.76 4.98 12.96
C ASP A 299 -4.77 6.42 12.40
N SER A 300 -5.45 6.64 11.26
CA SER A 300 -5.41 7.92 10.56
C SER A 300 -6.19 9.02 11.27
N VAL A 301 -5.49 10.11 11.58
CA VAL A 301 -6.09 11.38 12.06
C VAL A 301 -6.23 12.42 10.96
N LYS A 302 -5.56 12.24 9.81
CA LYS A 302 -5.54 13.22 8.72
C LYS A 302 -6.64 12.93 7.71
N GLU A 303 -7.54 13.89 7.52
CA GLU A 303 -8.69 13.79 6.62
C GLU A 303 -8.31 13.39 5.18
N LYS A 304 -7.21 13.95 4.64
CA LYS A 304 -6.72 13.61 3.30
C LYS A 304 -6.34 12.13 3.16
N VAL A 305 -5.76 11.53 4.20
CA VAL A 305 -5.41 10.10 4.20
C VAL A 305 -6.67 9.25 4.29
N THR A 306 -7.60 9.62 5.17
CA THR A 306 -8.92 8.96 5.26
C THR A 306 -9.64 9.01 3.91
N ARG A 307 -9.73 10.17 3.28
CA ARG A 307 -10.40 10.36 1.98
C ARG A 307 -9.84 9.44 0.91
N ILE A 308 -8.52 9.42 0.75
CA ILE A 308 -7.92 8.62 -0.33
C ILE A 308 -8.05 7.11 -0.08
N ILE A 309 -8.04 6.65 1.17
CA ILE A 309 -8.29 5.24 1.50
C ILE A 309 -9.72 4.85 1.15
N LEU A 310 -10.71 5.65 1.54
CA LEU A 310 -12.12 5.39 1.23
C LEU A 310 -12.34 5.35 -0.30
N ALA A 311 -11.72 6.26 -1.04
CA ALA A 311 -11.76 6.27 -2.50
C ALA A 311 -11.13 5.01 -3.13
N VAL A 312 -10.04 4.48 -2.57
CA VAL A 312 -9.50 3.17 -2.98
C VAL A 312 -10.50 2.06 -2.74
N PHE A 313 -11.07 1.98 -1.53
CA PHE A 313 -12.05 0.94 -1.19
C PHE A 313 -13.28 1.00 -2.09
N ARG A 314 -13.80 2.21 -2.37
CA ARG A 314 -14.89 2.38 -3.31
C ARG A 314 -14.54 1.83 -4.70
N ASN A 315 -13.39 2.20 -5.25
CA ASN A 315 -12.95 1.72 -6.56
C ASN A 315 -12.77 0.19 -6.60
N LEU A 316 -12.31 -0.43 -5.51
CA LEU A 316 -12.17 -1.88 -5.42
C LEU A 316 -13.51 -2.64 -5.46
N ILE A 317 -14.63 -1.94 -5.22
CA ILE A 317 -15.98 -2.50 -5.35
C ILE A 317 -16.59 -2.08 -6.69
N GLU A 318 -16.46 -0.80 -7.07
CA GLU A 318 -17.20 -0.19 -8.17
C GLU A 318 -16.55 -0.41 -9.54
N LYS A 319 -15.18 -0.41 -9.60
CA LYS A 319 -14.44 -0.50 -10.87
C LYS A 319 -14.11 -1.93 -11.29
N VAL A 320 -14.29 -2.90 -10.43
CA VAL A 320 -14.06 -4.32 -10.73
C VAL A 320 -15.15 -4.84 -11.66
N GLY A 321 -14.74 -5.53 -12.73
CA GLY A 321 -15.66 -6.08 -13.74
C GLY A 321 -16.35 -7.37 -13.29
N ASP A 322 -15.69 -8.17 -12.45
CA ASP A 322 -16.22 -9.43 -11.92
C ASP A 322 -16.93 -9.19 -10.58
N LEU A 323 -18.25 -9.40 -10.56
CA LEU A 323 -19.08 -9.25 -9.37
C LEU A 323 -18.66 -10.18 -8.21
N GLN A 324 -18.11 -11.36 -8.51
CA GLN A 324 -17.63 -12.28 -7.50
C GLN A 324 -16.38 -11.71 -6.81
N VAL A 325 -15.45 -11.14 -7.57
CA VAL A 325 -14.27 -10.47 -7.01
C VAL A 325 -14.66 -9.23 -6.22
N ALA A 326 -15.63 -8.44 -6.68
CA ALA A 326 -16.16 -7.32 -5.92
C ALA A 326 -16.74 -7.77 -4.57
N LYS A 327 -17.46 -8.91 -4.53
CA LYS A 327 -17.98 -9.52 -3.30
C LYS A 327 -16.84 -9.99 -2.37
N GLU A 328 -15.80 -10.61 -2.92
CA GLU A 328 -14.60 -11.01 -2.16
C GLU A 328 -13.90 -9.80 -1.54
N HIS A 329 -13.81 -8.67 -2.26
CA HIS A 329 -13.26 -7.43 -1.71
C HIS A 329 -14.12 -6.88 -0.57
N CYS A 330 -15.46 -6.89 -0.71
CA CYS A 330 -16.37 -6.49 0.38
C CYS A 330 -16.16 -7.38 1.62
N ILE A 331 -16.06 -8.69 1.43
CA ILE A 331 -15.82 -9.64 2.50
C ILE A 331 -14.48 -9.33 3.19
N ALA A 332 -13.41 -9.11 2.43
CA ALA A 332 -12.11 -8.75 2.98
C ALA A 332 -12.15 -7.44 3.79
N MET A 333 -12.90 -6.43 3.33
CA MET A 333 -13.09 -5.18 4.08
C MET A 333 -13.85 -5.39 5.40
N VAL A 334 -14.89 -6.22 5.38
CA VAL A 334 -15.64 -6.59 6.60
C VAL A 334 -14.72 -7.27 7.61
N GLN A 335 -13.89 -8.21 7.15
CA GLN A 335 -12.91 -8.93 7.97
C GLN A 335 -11.89 -7.99 8.61
N CYS A 336 -11.43 -7.00 7.86
CA CYS A 336 -10.52 -5.97 8.34
C CYS A 336 -11.22 -4.89 9.19
N LYS A 337 -12.49 -5.15 9.62
CA LYS A 337 -13.27 -4.25 10.49
C LYS A 337 -13.53 -2.86 9.91
N VAL A 338 -13.52 -2.75 8.58
CA VAL A 338 -13.79 -1.46 7.91
C VAL A 338 -15.18 -0.93 8.30
N LEU A 339 -16.21 -1.80 8.44
CA LEU A 339 -17.54 -1.37 8.90
C LEU A 339 -17.50 -0.66 10.27
N LYS A 340 -16.67 -1.14 11.20
CA LYS A 340 -16.49 -0.48 12.50
C LYS A 340 -15.84 0.88 12.34
N GLN A 341 -14.84 1.00 11.47
CA GLN A 341 -14.19 2.27 11.18
C GLN A 341 -15.16 3.27 10.52
N LEU A 342 -15.96 2.81 9.55
CA LEU A 342 -16.98 3.64 8.91
C LEU A 342 -18.02 4.16 9.93
N SER A 343 -18.43 3.33 10.89
CA SER A 343 -19.32 3.75 11.98
C SER A 343 -18.71 4.84 12.87
N ILE A 344 -17.40 4.79 13.12
CA ILE A 344 -16.70 5.83 13.87
C ILE A 344 -16.57 7.11 13.03
N LEU A 345 -16.23 6.97 11.75
CA LEU A 345 -16.08 8.09 10.82
C LEU A 345 -17.39 8.81 10.56
N SER A 346 -18.52 8.10 10.46
CA SER A 346 -19.85 8.69 10.26
C SER A 346 -20.29 9.63 11.40
N GLN A 347 -19.66 9.53 12.58
CA GLN A 347 -19.91 10.42 13.73
C GLN A 347 -19.09 11.72 13.67
N ARG A 348 -18.11 11.80 12.75
CA ARG A 348 -17.27 12.98 12.56
C ARG A 348 -17.90 13.89 11.51
N LYS A 349 -17.61 15.20 11.62
CA LYS A 349 -17.91 16.16 10.56
C LYS A 349 -16.69 16.31 9.66
N PHE A 350 -16.90 16.19 8.38
CA PHE A 350 -15.90 16.41 7.36
C PHE A 350 -16.27 17.63 6.52
N ASP A 351 -15.28 18.39 6.09
CA ASP A 351 -15.48 19.50 5.16
C ASP A 351 -15.62 19.00 3.70
N ASP A 352 -15.12 17.81 3.41
CA ASP A 352 -15.14 17.18 2.10
C ASP A 352 -16.36 16.25 1.99
N GLU A 353 -17.33 16.63 1.14
CA GLU A 353 -18.56 15.86 0.90
C GLU A 353 -18.28 14.46 0.34
N ASP A 354 -17.22 14.29 -0.46
CA ASP A 354 -16.84 12.99 -1.03
C ASP A 354 -16.57 11.94 0.06
N ILE A 355 -16.07 12.34 1.23
CA ILE A 355 -15.85 11.41 2.36
C ILE A 355 -17.18 10.85 2.86
N THR A 356 -18.19 11.71 2.98
CA THR A 356 -19.52 11.29 3.46
C THR A 356 -20.17 10.35 2.47
N ASP A 357 -20.10 10.66 1.18
CA ASP A 357 -20.63 9.84 0.09
C ASP A 357 -19.94 8.47 0.03
N ASP A 358 -18.62 8.43 0.20
CA ASP A 358 -17.87 7.18 0.21
C ASP A 358 -18.19 6.34 1.45
N ILE A 359 -18.38 6.95 2.62
CA ILE A 359 -18.81 6.25 3.85
C ILE A 359 -20.18 5.62 3.64
N GLU A 360 -21.15 6.36 3.09
CA GLU A 360 -22.51 5.85 2.83
C GLU A 360 -22.48 4.69 1.84
N PHE A 361 -21.82 4.87 0.70
CA PHE A 361 -21.66 3.83 -0.32
C PHE A 361 -21.03 2.54 0.24
N LEU A 362 -19.94 2.67 0.98
CA LEU A 362 -19.23 1.53 1.56
C LEU A 362 -20.08 0.83 2.63
N ASN A 363 -20.76 1.58 3.51
CA ASN A 363 -21.66 1.01 4.50
C ASN A 363 -22.73 0.14 3.84
N ASP A 364 -23.42 0.64 2.82
CA ASP A 364 -24.47 -0.09 2.12
C ASP A 364 -23.94 -1.38 1.49
N LYS A 365 -22.81 -1.33 0.79
CA LYS A 365 -22.21 -2.48 0.13
C LYS A 365 -21.70 -3.52 1.11
N LEU A 366 -21.03 -3.10 2.18
CA LEU A 366 -20.48 -4.02 3.16
C LEU A 366 -21.57 -4.66 4.03
N GLN A 367 -22.63 -3.93 4.43
CA GLN A 367 -23.76 -4.48 5.16
C GLN A 367 -24.53 -5.53 4.36
N ALA A 368 -24.75 -5.27 3.06
CA ALA A 368 -25.36 -6.25 2.16
C ALA A 368 -24.52 -7.53 2.09
N SER A 369 -23.19 -7.41 2.03
CA SER A 369 -22.29 -8.56 1.98
C SER A 369 -22.28 -9.38 3.28
N VAL A 370 -22.44 -8.74 4.43
CA VAL A 370 -22.57 -9.45 5.73
C VAL A 370 -23.86 -10.29 5.77
N GLN A 371 -24.97 -9.77 5.26
CA GLN A 371 -26.24 -10.50 5.23
C GLN A 371 -26.19 -11.75 4.34
N ASP A 372 -25.36 -11.75 3.31
CA ASP A 372 -25.18 -12.87 2.38
C ASP A 372 -24.24 -13.97 2.90
N LEU A 373 -23.47 -13.71 3.96
CA LEU A 373 -22.50 -14.67 4.49
C LEU A 373 -23.19 -15.76 5.32
N SER A 374 -22.92 -17.03 5.02
CA SER A 374 -23.23 -18.12 5.94
C SER A 374 -22.37 -18.02 7.20
N SER A 375 -22.85 -18.53 8.31
CA SER A 375 -22.07 -18.56 9.56
C SER A 375 -20.71 -19.26 9.43
N PHE A 376 -20.59 -20.22 8.51
CA PHE A 376 -19.31 -20.86 8.21
C PHE A 376 -18.40 -19.98 7.37
N ASP A 377 -18.92 -19.23 6.40
CA ASP A 377 -18.13 -18.34 5.59
C ASP A 377 -17.58 -17.16 6.43
N GLU A 378 -18.38 -16.67 7.37
CA GLU A 378 -17.95 -15.67 8.36
C GLU A 378 -16.78 -16.21 9.21
N TYR A 379 -16.93 -17.41 9.77
CA TYR A 379 -15.89 -18.08 10.54
C TYR A 379 -14.62 -18.33 9.72
N ALA A 380 -14.76 -18.93 8.53
CA ALA A 380 -13.61 -19.22 7.65
C ALA A 380 -12.82 -17.98 7.31
N THR A 381 -13.50 -16.91 7.16
CA THR A 381 -13.03 -15.59 6.84
C THR A 381 -12.25 -14.99 8.01
N GLU A 382 -12.78 -15.06 9.22
CA GLU A 382 -12.12 -14.61 10.44
C GLU A 382 -10.79 -15.37 10.65
N VAL A 383 -10.82 -16.70 10.54
CA VAL A 383 -9.63 -17.55 10.66
C VAL A 383 -8.56 -17.18 9.62
N LYS A 384 -8.94 -16.96 8.35
CA LYS A 384 -8.01 -16.57 7.28
C LYS A 384 -7.38 -15.20 7.48
N SER A 385 -8.10 -14.29 8.12
CA SER A 385 -7.56 -12.96 8.46
C SER A 385 -6.48 -13.01 9.53
N GLY A 386 -6.41 -14.09 10.31
CA GLY A 386 -5.54 -14.21 11.48
C GLY A 386 -5.95 -13.33 12.67
N ARG A 387 -7.06 -12.61 12.57
CA ARG A 387 -7.57 -11.67 13.59
C ARG A 387 -8.76 -12.26 14.31
N LEU A 388 -8.50 -13.26 15.14
CA LEU A 388 -9.56 -13.94 15.89
C LEU A 388 -10.07 -13.08 17.05
N GLU A 389 -11.40 -13.03 17.19
CA GLU A 389 -12.10 -12.41 18.32
C GLU A 389 -13.18 -13.34 18.86
N TRP A 390 -13.71 -13.06 20.06
CA TRP A 390 -14.86 -13.80 20.60
C TRP A 390 -16.16 -13.42 19.88
N SER A 391 -16.26 -13.77 18.60
CA SER A 391 -17.52 -13.66 17.87
C SER A 391 -18.53 -14.74 18.33
N PRO A 392 -19.84 -14.55 18.14
CA PRO A 392 -20.86 -15.53 18.55
C PRO A 392 -20.66 -16.92 17.94
N VAL A 393 -20.02 -17.00 16.77
CA VAL A 393 -19.78 -18.25 16.03
C VAL A 393 -18.93 -19.22 16.84
N HIS A 394 -17.84 -18.76 17.47
CA HIS A 394 -16.94 -19.61 18.26
C HIS A 394 -17.65 -20.32 19.39
N LYS A 395 -18.59 -19.64 20.09
CA LYS A 395 -19.33 -20.19 21.25
C LYS A 395 -20.59 -20.94 20.85
N SER A 396 -20.91 -21.02 19.56
CA SER A 396 -22.13 -21.70 19.09
C SER A 396 -21.93 -23.22 18.97
N GLY A 397 -22.43 -23.98 19.91
CA GLY A 397 -22.41 -25.44 19.82
C GLY A 397 -23.19 -26.00 18.61
N LYS A 398 -24.18 -25.26 18.08
CA LYS A 398 -24.87 -25.60 16.83
C LYS A 398 -23.91 -25.47 15.66
N PHE A 399 -23.16 -24.38 15.58
CA PHE A 399 -22.16 -24.14 14.53
C PHE A 399 -21.17 -25.30 14.45
N TRP A 400 -20.58 -25.68 15.56
CA TRP A 400 -19.57 -26.75 15.60
C TRP A 400 -20.13 -28.12 15.21
N ARG A 401 -21.35 -28.45 15.62
CA ARG A 401 -22.00 -29.71 15.20
C ARG A 401 -22.23 -29.78 13.69
N GLU A 402 -22.63 -28.66 13.10
CA GLU A 402 -22.97 -28.60 11.66
C GLU A 402 -21.77 -28.44 10.76
N ASN A 403 -20.70 -27.78 11.23
CA ASN A 403 -19.62 -27.32 10.37
C ASN A 403 -18.21 -27.87 10.70
N SER A 404 -18.02 -28.61 11.78
CA SER A 404 -16.70 -29.13 12.16
C SER A 404 -16.04 -29.97 11.05
N SER A 405 -16.82 -30.74 10.28
CA SER A 405 -16.30 -31.50 9.13
C SER A 405 -15.79 -30.62 7.98
N ARG A 406 -16.35 -29.42 7.83
CA ARG A 406 -15.94 -28.48 6.77
C ARG A 406 -14.55 -27.88 6.99
N LEU A 407 -14.03 -27.91 8.23
CA LEU A 407 -12.66 -27.49 8.53
C LEU A 407 -11.61 -28.42 7.87
N ASN A 408 -12.05 -29.60 7.39
CA ASN A 408 -11.17 -30.53 6.66
C ASN A 408 -11.06 -30.18 5.16
N GLU A 409 -11.88 -29.29 4.65
CA GLU A 409 -11.86 -28.86 3.26
C GLU A 409 -10.50 -28.27 2.89
N LYS A 410 -10.18 -28.29 1.59
CA LYS A 410 -8.92 -27.73 1.05
C LYS A 410 -7.65 -28.20 1.80
N ASN A 411 -7.58 -29.49 2.08
CA ASN A 411 -6.44 -30.09 2.78
C ASN A 411 -6.17 -29.46 4.14
N TYR A 412 -7.23 -29.31 4.95
CA TYR A 412 -7.16 -28.75 6.29
C TYR A 412 -6.71 -27.27 6.34
N GLU A 413 -7.06 -26.47 5.33
CA GLU A 413 -6.59 -25.08 5.20
C GLU A 413 -6.83 -24.29 6.49
N LEU A 414 -8.07 -24.28 7.00
CA LEU A 414 -8.41 -23.50 8.21
C LEU A 414 -7.72 -24.04 9.47
N LEU A 415 -7.61 -25.36 9.61
CA LEU A 415 -6.91 -25.96 10.75
C LEU A 415 -5.41 -25.64 10.73
N ARG A 416 -4.79 -25.64 9.55
CA ARG A 416 -3.39 -25.24 9.40
C ARG A 416 -3.16 -23.79 9.80
N ILE A 417 -4.10 -22.91 9.45
CA ILE A 417 -4.02 -21.49 9.87
C ILE A 417 -4.17 -21.38 11.38
N LEU A 418 -5.14 -22.07 11.98
CA LEU A 418 -5.31 -22.07 13.45
C LEU A 418 -4.05 -22.54 14.17
N VAL A 419 -3.46 -23.67 13.71
CA VAL A 419 -2.22 -24.22 14.28
C VAL A 419 -1.06 -23.23 14.10
N HIS A 420 -0.96 -22.60 12.95
CA HIS A 420 0.06 -21.59 12.69
C HIS A 420 -0.11 -20.35 13.58
N LEU A 421 -1.34 -19.91 13.83
CA LEU A 421 -1.60 -18.80 14.77
C LEU A 421 -1.18 -19.15 16.20
N LEU A 422 -1.36 -20.40 16.65
CA LEU A 422 -0.85 -20.86 17.96
C LEU A 422 0.67 -20.78 18.07
N GLU A 423 1.39 -20.89 16.94
CA GLU A 423 2.85 -20.85 16.88
C GLU A 423 3.40 -19.43 16.83
N VAL A 424 2.79 -18.55 16.02
CA VAL A 424 3.39 -17.25 15.67
C VAL A 424 2.76 -16.05 16.35
N SER A 425 1.48 -16.15 16.78
CA SER A 425 0.78 -15.00 17.34
C SER A 425 1.35 -14.61 18.71
N LYS A 426 1.43 -13.30 18.94
CA LYS A 426 1.77 -12.70 20.24
C LYS A 426 0.54 -12.10 20.93
N ASP A 427 -0.61 -12.05 20.24
CA ASP A 427 -1.85 -11.50 20.79
C ASP A 427 -2.54 -12.56 21.67
N PRO A 428 -2.69 -12.31 22.99
CA PRO A 428 -3.35 -13.23 23.90
C PRO A 428 -4.79 -13.55 23.52
N LEU A 429 -5.50 -12.60 22.88
CA LEU A 429 -6.88 -12.83 22.42
C LEU A 429 -6.91 -13.85 21.28
N VAL A 430 -6.05 -13.68 20.28
CA VAL A 430 -5.94 -14.62 19.16
C VAL A 430 -5.55 -16.02 19.63
N LEU A 431 -4.58 -16.11 20.54
CA LEU A 431 -4.15 -17.39 21.12
C LEU A 431 -5.28 -18.08 21.89
N SER A 432 -6.05 -17.33 22.69
CA SER A 432 -7.17 -17.86 23.46
C SER A 432 -8.27 -18.42 22.55
N VAL A 433 -8.67 -17.65 21.53
CA VAL A 433 -9.70 -18.08 20.58
C VAL A 433 -9.22 -19.28 19.75
N ALA A 434 -7.97 -19.28 19.27
CA ALA A 434 -7.42 -20.41 18.53
C ALA A 434 -7.36 -21.70 19.37
N CYS A 435 -6.97 -21.62 20.64
CA CYS A 435 -7.02 -22.75 21.57
C CYS A 435 -8.44 -23.29 21.73
N PHE A 436 -9.39 -22.40 21.93
CA PHE A 436 -10.80 -22.76 22.07
C PHE A 436 -11.32 -23.48 20.82
N ASP A 437 -11.07 -22.96 19.64
CA ASP A 437 -11.51 -23.50 18.37
C ASP A 437 -10.92 -24.88 18.08
N VAL A 438 -9.63 -25.06 18.32
CA VAL A 438 -8.98 -26.37 18.23
C VAL A 438 -9.65 -27.36 19.16
N GLY A 439 -9.97 -26.95 20.38
CA GLY A 439 -10.69 -27.77 21.34
C GLY A 439 -12.11 -28.12 20.89
N GLU A 440 -12.87 -27.18 20.35
CA GLU A 440 -14.24 -27.44 19.86
C GLU A 440 -14.24 -28.33 18.62
N TYR A 441 -13.29 -28.13 17.70
CA TYR A 441 -13.12 -29.01 16.55
C TYR A 441 -12.86 -30.45 16.98
N VAL A 442 -11.94 -30.68 17.92
CA VAL A 442 -11.66 -32.01 18.46
C VAL A 442 -12.89 -32.64 19.15
N ARG A 443 -13.66 -31.81 19.84
CA ARG A 443 -14.89 -32.26 20.51
C ARG A 443 -15.99 -32.73 19.55
N HIS A 444 -16.12 -32.04 18.39
CA HIS A 444 -17.25 -32.24 17.48
C HIS A 444 -16.89 -33.08 16.24
N TYR A 445 -15.61 -33.35 15.99
CA TYR A 445 -15.17 -34.19 14.87
C TYR A 445 -14.48 -35.47 15.35
N PRO A 446 -14.96 -36.65 15.00
CA PRO A 446 -14.50 -37.94 15.60
C PRO A 446 -12.99 -38.21 15.42
N ARG A 447 -12.39 -37.74 14.30
CA ARG A 447 -10.95 -37.87 14.03
C ARG A 447 -10.16 -36.59 14.36
N GLY A 448 -10.81 -35.60 14.96
CA GLY A 448 -10.24 -34.27 15.20
C GLY A 448 -8.94 -34.31 15.99
N LYS A 449 -8.90 -35.14 17.04
CA LYS A 449 -7.68 -35.36 17.84
C LYS A 449 -6.50 -35.78 16.99
N HIS A 450 -6.66 -36.81 16.17
CA HIS A 450 -5.59 -37.36 15.32
C HIS A 450 -5.10 -36.32 14.29
N ILE A 451 -6.03 -35.56 13.69
CA ILE A 451 -5.70 -34.52 12.73
C ILE A 451 -4.90 -33.38 13.38
N ILE A 452 -5.34 -32.91 14.54
CA ILE A 452 -4.62 -31.86 15.28
C ILE A 452 -3.23 -32.34 15.73
N GLU A 453 -3.09 -33.61 16.13
CA GLU A 453 -1.79 -34.22 16.44
C GLU A 453 -0.89 -34.27 15.21
N GLN A 454 -1.40 -34.68 14.05
CA GLN A 454 -0.65 -34.70 12.78
C GLN A 454 -0.21 -33.31 12.32
N LEU A 455 -1.03 -32.28 12.58
CA LEU A 455 -0.70 -30.89 12.26
C LEU A 455 0.25 -30.24 13.27
N GLY A 456 0.63 -30.93 14.35
CA GLY A 456 1.51 -30.41 15.39
C GLY A 456 0.81 -29.53 16.44
N GLY A 457 -0.50 -29.34 16.33
CA GLY A 457 -1.26 -28.42 17.18
C GLY A 457 -1.31 -28.84 18.66
N LYS A 458 -1.23 -30.14 18.96
CA LYS A 458 -1.25 -30.62 20.35
C LYS A 458 -0.05 -30.11 21.16
N GLN A 459 1.16 -30.14 20.62
CA GLN A 459 2.36 -29.62 21.30
C GLN A 459 2.27 -28.13 21.55
N LEU A 460 1.76 -27.37 20.59
CA LEU A 460 1.58 -25.92 20.71
C LEU A 460 0.58 -25.56 21.81
N VAL A 461 -0.58 -26.22 21.84
CA VAL A 461 -1.56 -26.01 22.92
C VAL A 461 -0.98 -26.36 24.29
N MET A 462 -0.18 -27.45 24.38
CA MET A 462 0.49 -27.83 25.64
C MET A 462 1.52 -26.79 26.11
N GLN A 463 2.28 -26.17 25.19
CA GLN A 463 3.20 -25.09 25.52
C GLN A 463 2.49 -23.87 26.07
N LEU A 464 1.30 -23.56 25.57
CA LEU A 464 0.51 -22.42 26.03
C LEU A 464 -0.09 -22.57 27.44
N LEU A 465 -0.02 -23.78 28.05
CA LEU A 465 -0.35 -23.97 29.48
C LEU A 465 0.56 -23.15 30.42
N SER A 466 1.74 -22.76 29.96
CA SER A 466 2.69 -21.92 30.69
C SER A 466 2.73 -20.47 30.24
N HIS A 467 1.76 -20.04 29.42
CA HIS A 467 1.70 -18.67 28.89
C HIS A 467 1.46 -17.64 30.01
N GLU A 468 1.96 -16.42 29.85
CA GLU A 468 1.86 -15.36 30.85
C GLU A 468 0.41 -14.89 31.09
N ASP A 469 -0.42 -14.84 30.03
CA ASP A 469 -1.82 -14.44 30.12
C ASP A 469 -2.69 -15.56 30.70
N PRO A 470 -3.52 -15.28 31.73
CA PRO A 470 -4.36 -16.28 32.38
C PRO A 470 -5.49 -16.81 31.50
N ASN A 471 -5.99 -16.01 30.54
CA ASN A 471 -7.07 -16.46 29.63
C ASN A 471 -6.50 -17.46 28.63
N VAL A 472 -5.29 -17.23 28.12
CA VAL A 472 -4.59 -18.17 27.23
C VAL A 472 -4.38 -19.51 27.95
N ARG A 473 -3.87 -19.48 29.20
CA ARG A 473 -3.69 -20.71 30.00
C ARG A 473 -5.00 -21.46 30.20
N TYR A 474 -6.07 -20.73 30.48
CA TYR A 474 -7.39 -21.32 30.72
C TYR A 474 -7.92 -22.03 29.47
N GLU A 475 -7.93 -21.36 28.31
CA GLU A 475 -8.40 -21.95 27.05
C GLU A 475 -7.48 -23.08 26.57
N ALA A 476 -6.17 -22.96 26.77
CA ALA A 476 -5.23 -24.04 26.50
C ALA A 476 -5.52 -25.27 27.37
N LEU A 477 -5.82 -25.10 28.65
CA LEU A 477 -6.17 -26.20 29.54
C LEU A 477 -7.44 -26.91 29.10
N LEU A 478 -8.49 -26.16 28.72
CA LEU A 478 -9.73 -26.73 28.20
C LEU A 478 -9.52 -27.48 26.88
N ALA A 479 -8.69 -26.94 25.99
CA ALA A 479 -8.34 -27.60 24.73
C ALA A 479 -7.54 -28.90 24.97
N VAL A 480 -6.57 -28.89 25.91
CA VAL A 480 -5.83 -30.12 26.31
C VAL A 480 -6.77 -31.17 26.90
N GLN A 481 -7.72 -30.78 27.75
CA GLN A 481 -8.72 -31.72 28.28
C GLN A 481 -9.50 -32.41 27.16
N LYS A 482 -9.95 -31.65 26.14
CA LYS A 482 -10.64 -32.17 24.98
C LYS A 482 -9.75 -33.08 24.12
N LEU A 483 -8.49 -32.76 23.96
CA LEU A 483 -7.49 -33.58 23.27
C LEU A 483 -7.15 -34.88 23.99
N MET A 484 -7.29 -34.96 25.31
CA MET A 484 -6.97 -36.15 26.12
C MET A 484 -8.13 -37.13 26.21
N VAL A 485 -9.38 -36.71 26.03
CA VAL A 485 -10.54 -37.60 26.07
C VAL A 485 -10.64 -38.44 24.79
N HIS A 486 -10.79 -39.76 24.98
CA HIS A 486 -10.69 -40.71 23.87
C HIS A 486 -12.01 -40.91 23.09
N ASN A 487 -13.18 -40.59 23.67
CA ASN A 487 -14.46 -40.85 23.00
C ASN A 487 -15.59 -39.92 23.48
N TRP A 488 -15.66 -38.75 22.85
CA TRP A 488 -16.70 -37.73 23.14
C TRP A 488 -18.11 -38.19 22.74
N GLU A 489 -18.25 -38.99 21.66
CA GLU A 489 -19.56 -39.52 21.27
C GLU A 489 -20.15 -40.49 22.31
N TYR A 490 -19.29 -41.31 22.92
CA TYR A 490 -19.71 -42.21 23.97
C TYR A 490 -20.17 -41.47 25.23
N LEU A 491 -19.42 -40.45 25.63
CA LEU A 491 -19.78 -39.60 26.76
C LEU A 491 -21.05 -38.78 26.50
N GLY A 492 -21.21 -38.24 25.27
CA GLY A 492 -22.42 -37.52 24.87
C GLY A 492 -23.66 -38.40 24.92
N LYS A 493 -23.60 -39.62 24.39
CA LYS A 493 -24.71 -40.61 24.43
C LYS A 493 -25.01 -41.09 25.83
N GLN A 494 -24.04 -41.16 26.73
CA GLN A 494 -24.27 -41.50 28.12
C GLN A 494 -24.99 -40.35 28.89
N LEU A 495 -24.54 -39.12 28.70
CA LEU A 495 -25.18 -37.93 29.31
C LEU A 495 -26.60 -37.73 28.81
N GLU A 496 -26.89 -37.96 27.54
CA GLU A 496 -28.26 -37.96 27.00
C GLU A 496 -29.12 -39.07 27.60
N LYS A 497 -28.57 -40.27 27.83
CA LYS A 497 -29.30 -41.37 28.50
C LYS A 497 -29.56 -41.07 29.95
N GLU A 498 -28.66 -40.45 30.68
CA GLU A 498 -28.86 -40.04 32.08
C GLU A 498 -29.89 -38.91 32.20
N GLN A 499 -29.94 -37.97 31.26
CA GLN A 499 -30.94 -36.90 31.23
C GLN A 499 -32.34 -37.43 30.84
N THR A 500 -32.41 -38.43 29.98
CA THR A 500 -33.68 -39.07 29.60
C THR A 500 -34.16 -40.15 30.60
N GLY A 501 -33.25 -40.70 31.41
CA GLY A 501 -33.53 -41.70 32.42
C GLY A 501 -34.09 -41.19 33.76
N SER A 502 -34.01 -39.88 34.03
CA SER A 502 -34.44 -39.30 35.30
C SER A 502 -35.92 -38.84 35.33
N SER A 503 -36.71 -39.08 34.29
CA SER A 503 -38.13 -38.68 34.21
C SER A 503 -39.14 -39.84 34.34
N GLY A 504 -38.72 -41.00 34.87
CA GLY A 504 -39.62 -42.15 35.11
C GLY A 504 -39.68 -42.50 36.57
N ALA A 505 -40.57 -41.87 37.35
CA ALA A 505 -40.92 -42.32 38.67
C ALA A 505 -41.90 -43.57 38.58
N PRO A 506 -41.60 -44.65 39.25
CA PRO A 506 -42.56 -45.80 39.28
C PRO A 506 -43.69 -45.55 40.24
N GLY A 507 -44.89 -45.48 39.69
CA GLY A 507 -46.12 -45.50 40.50
C GLY A 507 -46.29 -46.82 41.27
N ALA A 508 -46.48 -46.71 42.58
CA ALA A 508 -46.82 -47.79 43.46
C ALA A 508 -48.14 -48.43 43.07
N LYS A 509 -48.13 -49.71 42.77
CA LYS A 509 -49.37 -50.56 42.80
C LYS A 509 -49.33 -51.43 44.04
N ALA A 510 -50.26 -51.14 44.95
CA ALA A 510 -50.63 -52.02 46.08
C ALA A 510 -51.23 -53.30 45.52
N GLY A 511 -50.64 -54.42 45.83
CA GLY A 511 -51.18 -55.74 45.57
C GLY A 511 -51.88 -56.26 46.82
N THR A 512 -53.17 -56.49 46.72
CA THR A 512 -54.01 -57.17 47.74
C THR A 512 -53.82 -58.68 47.62
N GLN A 513 -53.35 -59.31 48.70
CA GLN A 513 -53.42 -60.77 48.88
C GLN A 513 -54.78 -61.16 49.26
N LYS A 514 -55.33 -62.20 48.63
CA LYS A 514 -56.34 -63.10 49.18
C LYS A 514 -55.94 -64.56 49.06
N ILE A 515 -55.89 -65.23 50.24
CA ILE A 515 -55.88 -66.64 50.57
C ILE A 515 -54.90 -67.55 49.91
#